data_545c7cbcda883b97644a57fcdf2369c9
#
_entry.id   545c7cbcda883b97644a57fcdf2369c9
#
_cell.length_a   1.000
_cell.length_b   1.000
_cell.length_c   1.000
_cell.angle_alpha   90.00
_cell.angle_beta   90.00
_cell.angle_gamma   90.00
#
_symmetry.space_group_name_H-M   'P 1'
#
loop_
_entity.id
_entity.type
_entity.pdbx_description
1 polymer ?
#
loop_
_entity_poly.entity_id
_entity_poly.type
_entity_poly.pdbx_seq_one_letter_code
_entity_poly.pdbx_strand_id
1 'polypeptide(L)'
;MSVDLIRLVISIFIDFFTRGFWALWVSTLISKQHEYWYMVESDGVLPNNNQTHKKIKYLILGCGSIGYNVLEELKEDDENVLVIDVNEKRVEDLRDHRHQAMVGDMTDPGLLAKIPEPEMVFILAADKDANLAAVQNIKGAYPQTHVIARAVDLFSADQLVDHGADVVLYPQQVVAKSAVNHMNNLVASRNAQKLFSLLSSWSGTLGIITHKNPDPDAISSAMALSAIAANASGGKLATRILYEGNIGHQENRAFVNLLEIKMERLTPEILGECNYLALVDCVAPGMNNDLPLDTPINIVIDHHSTEGVVRLRKPEYLDSRPNIGATASIMTQYLQELYLPIDKKVATALFYGIRADTREFQRNLSPQDLHNAAYLLPLSDRSLLEVIMAPSVSQETLDVLGHAIVNREVRHGYLFSNVGYVRNRDAIPQAADMLLNLEGVSTAMVYGITDTSITLSARNKDIRLHVGDVMKEAFSPIPGASAGGHATMAALSIPLNAFSLVKNKDELLNMIIDPVLSNFMRIVGISEAEGDES
;
A
#
# COMPACT_ATOMS: atom_id res chain seq x y z
N MET A 1 30.09 -14.02 27.24
CA MET A 1 28.68 -14.46 27.09
C MET A 1 28.69 -15.84 26.45
N SER A 2 28.05 -16.84 27.06
CA SER A 2 28.14 -18.22 26.58
C SER A 2 27.35 -18.43 25.31
N VAL A 3 27.81 -19.32 24.44
CA VAL A 3 27.17 -19.73 23.18
C VAL A 3 25.70 -20.16 23.39
N ASP A 4 25.40 -20.66 24.60
CA ASP A 4 24.05 -21.12 24.97
C ASP A 4 23.06 -19.98 25.16
N LEU A 5 23.50 -18.79 25.57
CA LEU A 5 22.64 -17.61 25.69
C LEU A 5 22.23 -17.06 24.30
N ILE A 6 23.16 -17.14 23.33
CA ILE A 6 22.89 -16.73 21.94
C ILE A 6 21.93 -17.71 21.27
N ARG A 7 22.06 -19.02 21.53
CA ARG A 7 21.13 -20.03 21.02
C ARG A 7 19.74 -19.87 21.63
N LEU A 8 19.62 -19.52 22.90
CA LEU A 8 18.34 -19.27 23.54
C LEU A 8 17.64 -18.04 22.99
N VAL A 9 18.37 -16.94 22.76
CA VAL A 9 17.84 -15.71 22.18
C VAL A 9 17.38 -15.92 20.73
N ILE A 10 18.16 -16.64 19.93
CA ILE A 10 17.79 -16.98 18.54
C ILE A 10 16.58 -17.92 18.52
N SER A 11 16.49 -18.90 19.40
CA SER A 11 15.33 -19.79 19.51
C SER A 11 14.07 -19.06 19.91
N ILE A 12 14.14 -18.11 20.86
CA ILE A 12 12.99 -17.27 21.28
C ILE A 12 12.57 -16.33 20.12
N PHE A 13 13.53 -15.80 19.35
CA PHE A 13 13.21 -14.92 18.21
C PHE A 13 12.58 -15.69 17.06
N ILE A 14 13.02 -16.91 16.77
CA ILE A 14 12.44 -17.77 15.73
C ILE A 14 11.03 -18.25 16.14
N ASP A 15 10.83 -18.61 17.41
CA ASP A 15 9.52 -19.04 17.93
C ASP A 15 8.49 -17.87 17.97
N PHE A 16 8.96 -16.64 18.15
CA PHE A 16 8.14 -15.43 18.14
C PHE A 16 7.65 -15.06 16.71
N PHE A 17 8.45 -15.32 15.68
CA PHE A 17 8.09 -15.03 14.29
C PHE A 17 7.39 -16.17 13.56
N THR A 18 7.57 -17.43 13.99
CA THR A 18 6.99 -18.61 13.30
C THR A 18 5.66 -19.08 13.86
N ARG A 19 5.30 -18.69 15.09
CA ARG A 19 3.97 -18.98 15.66
C ARG A 19 3.09 -17.75 15.55
N GLY A 20 2.21 -17.77 14.53
CA GLY A 20 1.22 -16.74 14.21
C GLY A 20 0.40 -16.20 15.39
N PHE A 21 0.99 -15.38 16.24
CA PHE A 21 0.31 -14.71 17.37
C PHE A 21 -0.72 -13.67 16.91
N TRP A 22 -0.71 -13.28 15.63
CA TRP A 22 -1.75 -12.41 15.07
C TRP A 22 -3.12 -13.10 14.96
N ALA A 23 -3.14 -14.39 14.67
CA ALA A 23 -4.41 -15.14 14.59
C ALA A 23 -5.06 -15.33 15.97
N LEU A 24 -4.26 -15.44 17.04
CA LEU A 24 -4.77 -15.57 18.42
C LEU A 24 -5.27 -14.23 18.98
N TRP A 25 -4.70 -13.11 18.58
CA TRP A 25 -5.14 -11.79 19.05
C TRP A 25 -6.47 -11.37 18.41
N VAL A 26 -6.64 -11.64 17.12
CA VAL A 26 -7.90 -11.41 16.39
C VAL A 26 -8.99 -12.39 16.84
N SER A 27 -8.68 -13.68 17.08
CA SER A 27 -9.65 -14.64 17.60
C SER A 27 -10.05 -14.35 19.04
N THR A 28 -9.15 -13.82 19.86
CA THR A 28 -9.44 -13.44 21.28
C THR A 28 -10.29 -12.16 21.36
N LEU A 29 -10.17 -11.25 20.37
CA LEU A 29 -11.05 -10.08 20.27
C LEU A 29 -12.46 -10.47 19.79
N ILE A 30 -12.56 -11.42 18.86
CA ILE A 30 -13.86 -11.92 18.36
C ILE A 30 -14.54 -12.82 19.38
N SER A 31 -13.80 -13.68 20.13
CA SER A 31 -14.40 -14.54 21.14
C SER A 31 -14.86 -13.80 22.40
N LYS A 32 -14.18 -12.69 22.78
CA LYS A 32 -14.64 -11.86 23.91
C LYS A 32 -15.90 -11.06 23.59
N GLN A 33 -16.22 -10.79 22.33
CA GLN A 33 -17.51 -10.20 21.96
C GLN A 33 -18.66 -11.22 22.01
N HIS A 34 -18.39 -12.52 21.89
CA HIS A 34 -19.44 -13.56 21.97
C HIS A 34 -19.72 -14.07 23.38
N GLU A 35 -18.80 -13.94 24.35
CA GLU A 35 -19.03 -14.42 25.74
C GLU A 35 -19.84 -13.45 26.62
N TYR A 36 -20.05 -12.19 26.18
CA TYR A 36 -20.92 -11.26 26.93
C TYR A 36 -22.42 -11.49 26.71
N TRP A 37 -22.81 -12.37 25.79
CA TRP A 37 -24.23 -12.62 25.46
C TRP A 37 -24.87 -13.83 26.14
N TYR A 38 -24.15 -14.61 26.99
CA TYR A 38 -24.68 -15.84 27.60
C TYR A 38 -24.72 -15.86 29.13
N MET A 39 -24.62 -14.70 29.78
CA MET A 39 -24.65 -14.67 31.28
C MET A 39 -25.74 -13.77 31.87
N VAL A 40 -26.94 -13.79 31.31
CA VAL A 40 -28.13 -13.29 32.04
C VAL A 40 -29.34 -14.16 31.69
N GLU A 41 -29.36 -15.37 32.23
CA GLU A 41 -30.60 -16.12 32.46
C GLU A 41 -30.40 -17.09 33.61
N SER A 42 -30.73 -16.66 34.83
CA SER A 42 -31.36 -17.47 35.89
C SER A 42 -31.51 -16.60 37.14
N ASP A 43 -32.66 -16.23 37.48
CA ASP A 43 -33.36 -16.52 38.75
C ASP A 43 -34.54 -15.58 38.94
N GLY A 44 -35.60 -16.17 39.06
CA GLY A 44 -36.95 -16.14 39.39
C GLY A 44 -37.56 -15.01 40.23
N VAL A 45 -38.86 -14.91 39.99
CA VAL A 45 -39.97 -14.43 40.83
C VAL A 45 -40.45 -13.00 40.58
N LEU A 46 -41.65 -12.96 39.95
CA LEU A 46 -42.59 -11.86 39.77
C LEU A 46 -43.04 -11.17 41.07
N PRO A 47 -43.54 -9.91 41.05
CA PRO A 47 -44.85 -9.67 40.47
C PRO A 47 -45.09 -8.34 39.72
N ASN A 48 -45.85 -8.48 38.69
CA ASN A 48 -46.92 -7.60 38.18
C ASN A 48 -46.86 -6.08 38.46
N ASN A 49 -46.50 -5.29 37.45
CA ASN A 49 -47.39 -4.19 37.02
C ASN A 49 -47.11 -3.80 35.57
N ASN A 50 -48.13 -3.83 34.74
CA ASN A 50 -48.14 -3.57 33.33
C ASN A 50 -47.65 -2.17 32.97
N GLN A 51 -46.56 -2.09 32.29
CA GLN A 51 -46.29 -1.35 31.07
C GLN A 51 -44.88 -1.73 30.65
N THR A 52 -44.73 -2.74 29.78
CA THR A 52 -43.49 -3.01 29.08
C THR A 52 -43.20 -1.81 28.19
N HIS A 53 -42.39 -0.86 28.70
CA HIS A 53 -41.77 0.12 27.82
C HIS A 53 -40.91 -0.65 26.80
N LYS A 54 -41.38 -0.73 25.55
CA LYS A 54 -40.64 -1.34 24.45
C LYS A 54 -39.30 -0.61 24.39
N LYS A 55 -38.19 -1.34 24.52
CA LYS A 55 -36.85 -0.77 24.54
C LYS A 55 -36.59 -0.13 23.18
N ILE A 56 -36.29 1.17 23.12
CA ILE A 56 -35.92 1.87 21.91
C ILE A 56 -34.42 1.67 21.73
N LYS A 57 -34.01 1.02 20.64
CA LYS A 57 -32.61 0.84 20.29
C LYS A 57 -32.09 2.04 19.50
N TYR A 58 -32.85 2.48 18.51
CA TYR A 58 -32.49 3.59 17.65
C TYR A 58 -33.52 4.70 17.70
N LEU A 59 -33.05 5.94 17.85
CA LEU A 59 -33.86 7.14 17.76
C LEU A 59 -33.44 7.96 16.54
N ILE A 60 -34.38 8.29 15.65
CA ILE A 60 -34.15 9.14 14.50
C ILE A 60 -34.83 10.49 14.74
N LEU A 61 -34.04 11.56 14.85
CA LEU A 61 -34.50 12.94 14.99
C LEU A 61 -34.40 13.67 13.62
N GLY A 62 -35.56 13.96 13.02
CA GLY A 62 -35.67 14.54 11.68
C GLY A 62 -35.70 13.46 10.57
N CYS A 63 -36.91 13.17 10.10
CA CYS A 63 -37.14 12.17 9.05
C CYS A 63 -37.37 12.82 7.67
N GLY A 64 -36.46 13.72 7.27
CA GLY A 64 -36.37 14.17 5.88
C GLY A 64 -35.86 13.06 4.96
N SER A 65 -35.43 13.39 3.74
CA SER A 65 -34.95 12.39 2.78
C SER A 65 -33.83 11.49 3.33
N ILE A 66 -32.90 12.05 4.11
CA ILE A 66 -31.80 11.27 4.70
C ILE A 66 -32.31 10.40 5.86
N GLY A 67 -33.11 10.96 6.77
CA GLY A 67 -33.67 10.21 7.88
C GLY A 67 -34.56 9.05 7.42
N TYR A 68 -35.35 9.25 6.38
CA TYR A 68 -36.15 8.19 5.78
C TYR A 68 -35.29 7.06 5.19
N ASN A 69 -34.21 7.41 4.45
CA ASN A 69 -33.31 6.39 3.92
C ASN A 69 -32.60 5.60 5.04
N VAL A 70 -32.21 6.27 6.14
CA VAL A 70 -31.63 5.56 7.31
C VAL A 70 -32.65 4.62 7.94
N LEU A 71 -33.92 5.05 8.06
CA LEU A 71 -35.01 4.20 8.56
C LEU A 71 -35.19 2.97 7.66
N GLU A 72 -35.18 3.13 6.34
CA GLU A 72 -35.29 2.04 5.37
C GLU A 72 -34.13 1.04 5.45
N GLU A 73 -32.90 1.50 5.72
CA GLU A 73 -31.74 0.62 5.92
C GLU A 73 -31.78 -0.14 7.25
N LEU A 74 -32.52 0.38 8.25
CA LEU A 74 -32.71 -0.27 9.55
C LEU A 74 -33.91 -1.24 9.58
N LYS A 75 -34.46 -1.66 8.44
CA LYS A 75 -35.68 -2.48 8.33
C LYS A 75 -35.70 -3.75 9.19
N GLU A 76 -34.55 -4.41 9.37
CA GLU A 76 -34.45 -5.63 10.19
C GLU A 76 -34.67 -5.35 11.67
N ASP A 77 -34.43 -4.11 12.13
CA ASP A 77 -34.59 -3.65 13.51
C ASP A 77 -35.80 -2.72 13.70
N ASP A 78 -36.71 -2.62 12.73
CA ASP A 78 -37.80 -1.61 12.66
C ASP A 78 -38.68 -1.56 13.94
N GLU A 79 -38.88 -2.67 14.59
CA GLU A 79 -39.62 -2.73 15.85
C GLU A 79 -38.93 -1.96 17.01
N ASN A 80 -37.67 -1.63 16.91
CA ASN A 80 -36.86 -0.97 17.93
C ASN A 80 -36.45 0.45 17.52
N VAL A 81 -36.96 0.97 16.39
CA VAL A 81 -36.67 2.31 15.88
C VAL A 81 -37.83 3.24 16.23
N LEU A 82 -37.53 4.38 16.86
CA LEU A 82 -38.48 5.48 17.03
C LEU A 82 -38.05 6.67 16.17
N VAL A 83 -38.97 7.20 15.38
CA VAL A 83 -38.77 8.40 14.58
C VAL A 83 -39.47 9.59 15.22
N ILE A 84 -38.81 10.75 15.30
CA ILE A 84 -39.39 12.01 15.74
C ILE A 84 -39.17 13.07 14.67
N ASP A 85 -40.26 13.70 14.24
CA ASP A 85 -40.21 14.80 13.29
C ASP A 85 -41.26 15.87 13.66
N VAL A 86 -40.97 17.12 13.36
CA VAL A 86 -41.92 18.24 13.59
C VAL A 86 -43.06 18.25 12.62
N ASN A 87 -42.92 17.59 11.47
CA ASN A 87 -43.93 17.57 10.41
C ASN A 87 -44.98 16.48 10.68
N GLU A 88 -46.15 16.89 11.15
CA GLU A 88 -47.28 16.03 11.49
C GLU A 88 -47.67 15.09 10.34
N LYS A 89 -47.77 15.61 9.12
CA LYS A 89 -48.13 14.81 7.95
C LYS A 89 -47.13 13.71 7.66
N ARG A 90 -45.84 14.01 7.81
CA ARG A 90 -44.76 13.00 7.64
C ARG A 90 -44.85 11.91 8.70
N VAL A 91 -45.13 12.29 9.94
CA VAL A 91 -45.31 11.34 11.03
C VAL A 91 -46.54 10.45 10.78
N GLU A 92 -47.65 11.01 10.24
CA GLU A 92 -48.83 10.23 9.85
C GLU A 92 -48.49 9.24 8.74
N ASP A 93 -47.81 9.70 7.66
CA ASP A 93 -47.35 8.84 6.56
C ASP A 93 -46.47 7.68 7.07
N LEU A 94 -45.57 7.93 8.03
CA LEU A 94 -44.74 6.89 8.64
C LEU A 94 -45.54 5.88 9.45
N ARG A 95 -46.54 6.34 10.20
CA ARG A 95 -47.42 5.47 10.98
C ARG A 95 -48.29 4.60 10.08
N ASP A 96 -48.77 5.14 8.95
CA ASP A 96 -49.53 4.39 7.94
C ASP A 96 -48.67 3.25 7.34
N HIS A 97 -47.38 3.45 7.23
CA HIS A 97 -46.39 2.41 6.86
C HIS A 97 -45.93 1.54 8.04
N ARG A 98 -46.60 1.63 9.20
CA ARG A 98 -46.34 0.84 10.44
C ARG A 98 -45.02 1.14 11.16
N HIS A 99 -44.37 2.24 10.83
CA HIS A 99 -43.21 2.69 11.62
C HIS A 99 -43.63 3.35 12.94
N GLN A 100 -42.81 3.21 13.98
CA GLN A 100 -43.03 3.93 15.22
C GLN A 100 -42.59 5.39 15.04
N ALA A 101 -43.51 6.31 15.01
CA ALA A 101 -43.23 7.72 14.79
C ALA A 101 -44.00 8.62 15.73
N MET A 102 -43.41 9.73 16.14
CA MET A 102 -44.01 10.72 17.06
C MET A 102 -43.75 12.14 16.53
N VAL A 103 -44.77 13.01 16.63
CA VAL A 103 -44.58 14.44 16.36
C VAL A 103 -43.86 15.05 17.56
N GLY A 104 -42.76 15.76 17.28
CA GLY A 104 -41.97 16.41 18.32
C GLY A 104 -40.89 17.31 17.76
N ASP A 105 -40.51 18.30 18.57
CA ASP A 105 -39.40 19.22 18.27
C ASP A 105 -38.15 18.73 18.98
N MET A 106 -37.11 18.36 18.23
CA MET A 106 -35.84 17.88 18.78
C MET A 106 -35.08 18.93 19.56
N THR A 107 -35.45 20.20 19.44
CA THR A 107 -34.84 21.30 20.20
C THR A 107 -35.48 21.45 21.59
N ASP A 108 -36.63 20.80 21.86
CA ASP A 108 -37.29 20.81 23.17
C ASP A 108 -36.62 19.83 24.15
N PRO A 109 -35.97 20.30 25.22
CA PRO A 109 -35.37 19.42 26.21
C PRO A 109 -36.40 18.50 26.93
N GLY A 110 -37.68 18.92 26.99
CA GLY A 110 -38.74 18.14 27.58
C GLY A 110 -39.20 16.94 26.76
N LEU A 111 -38.79 16.86 25.51
CA LEU A 111 -39.07 15.73 24.60
C LEU A 111 -38.46 14.44 25.14
N LEU A 112 -37.21 14.50 25.61
CA LEU A 112 -36.44 13.34 26.09
C LEU A 112 -37.05 12.69 27.32
N ALA A 113 -37.74 13.46 28.16
CA ALA A 113 -38.45 12.92 29.31
C ALA A 113 -39.62 11.99 28.96
N LYS A 114 -40.05 11.99 27.69
CA LYS A 114 -41.17 11.19 27.18
C LYS A 114 -40.74 9.89 26.50
N ILE A 115 -39.44 9.68 26.32
CA ILE A 115 -38.89 8.52 25.63
C ILE A 115 -37.87 7.78 26.53
N PRO A 116 -37.78 6.44 26.43
CA PRO A 116 -36.71 5.68 27.07
C PRO A 116 -35.33 6.05 26.49
N GLU A 117 -34.29 5.89 27.31
CA GLU A 117 -32.91 6.07 26.83
C GLU A 117 -32.59 5.18 25.62
N PRO A 118 -32.24 5.75 24.47
CA PRO A 118 -31.89 4.99 23.27
C PRO A 118 -30.41 4.55 23.32
N GLU A 119 -30.08 3.45 22.66
CA GLU A 119 -28.68 3.03 22.51
C GLU A 119 -27.92 3.92 21.52
N MET A 120 -28.61 4.39 20.44
CA MET A 120 -28.03 5.25 19.42
C MET A 120 -29.06 6.27 18.90
N VAL A 121 -28.59 7.48 18.63
CA VAL A 121 -29.42 8.57 18.10
C VAL A 121 -28.85 9.06 16.76
N PHE A 122 -29.74 9.14 15.76
CA PHE A 122 -29.47 9.76 14.47
C PHE A 122 -30.15 11.13 14.42
N ILE A 123 -29.38 12.20 14.31
CA ILE A 123 -29.86 13.59 14.23
C ILE A 123 -29.66 14.05 12.78
N LEU A 124 -30.73 14.04 11.97
CA LEU A 124 -30.64 14.10 10.51
C LEU A 124 -31.43 15.23 9.87
N ALA A 125 -31.87 16.24 10.63
CA ALA A 125 -32.57 17.39 10.09
C ALA A 125 -31.71 18.20 9.10
N ALA A 126 -32.39 19.03 8.30
CA ALA A 126 -31.69 19.94 7.38
C ALA A 126 -31.25 21.25 8.07
N ASP A 127 -31.75 21.50 9.27
CA ASP A 127 -31.46 22.70 10.05
C ASP A 127 -30.23 22.45 10.96
N LYS A 128 -29.19 23.27 10.81
CA LYS A 128 -27.95 23.14 11.56
C LYS A 128 -28.10 23.45 13.04
N ASP A 129 -28.89 24.48 13.36
CA ASP A 129 -29.06 24.95 14.73
C ASP A 129 -29.93 23.97 15.52
N ALA A 130 -30.95 23.38 14.87
CA ALA A 130 -31.74 22.31 15.44
C ALA A 130 -30.91 21.05 15.69
N ASN A 131 -30.01 20.66 14.76
CA ASN A 131 -29.12 19.52 14.96
C ASN A 131 -28.16 19.75 16.12
N LEU A 132 -27.60 20.94 16.26
CA LEU A 132 -26.69 21.29 17.35
C LEU A 132 -27.41 21.24 18.72
N ALA A 133 -28.60 21.84 18.81
CA ALA A 133 -29.43 21.81 20.02
C ALA A 133 -29.82 20.36 20.39
N ALA A 134 -30.16 19.54 19.41
CA ALA A 134 -30.48 18.15 19.65
C ALA A 134 -29.28 17.34 20.17
N VAL A 135 -28.07 17.54 19.66
CA VAL A 135 -26.84 16.92 20.20
C VAL A 135 -26.64 17.33 21.67
N GLN A 136 -26.75 18.62 21.98
CA GLN A 136 -26.61 19.12 23.36
C GLN A 136 -27.66 18.53 24.30
N ASN A 137 -28.91 18.45 23.88
CA ASN A 137 -30.00 17.89 24.66
C ASN A 137 -29.77 16.39 24.93
N ILE A 138 -29.43 15.60 23.91
CA ILE A 138 -29.16 14.16 24.03
C ILE A 138 -27.95 13.91 24.94
N LYS A 139 -26.83 14.58 24.70
CA LYS A 139 -25.62 14.37 25.53
C LYS A 139 -25.78 14.90 26.95
N GLY A 140 -26.61 15.92 27.15
CA GLY A 140 -26.98 16.39 28.48
C GLY A 140 -27.83 15.41 29.27
N ALA A 141 -28.80 14.74 28.63
CA ALA A 141 -29.70 13.77 29.27
C ALA A 141 -29.07 12.35 29.33
N TYR A 142 -28.40 11.94 28.27
CA TYR A 142 -27.86 10.57 28.09
C TYR A 142 -26.40 10.65 27.62
N PRO A 143 -25.42 10.91 28.49
CA PRO A 143 -24.02 11.13 28.13
C PRO A 143 -23.35 9.95 27.43
N GLN A 144 -23.83 8.73 27.66
CA GLN A 144 -23.25 7.50 27.11
C GLN A 144 -23.91 7.06 25.78
N THR A 145 -25.04 7.66 25.42
CA THR A 145 -25.72 7.34 24.16
C THR A 145 -24.89 7.79 22.97
N HIS A 146 -24.72 6.91 21.99
CA HIS A 146 -24.00 7.25 20.75
C HIS A 146 -24.83 8.15 19.85
N VAL A 147 -24.23 9.24 19.37
CA VAL A 147 -24.87 10.24 18.53
C VAL A 147 -24.20 10.34 17.17
N ILE A 148 -24.98 10.09 16.12
CA ILE A 148 -24.62 10.34 14.73
C ILE A 148 -25.40 11.57 14.26
N ALA A 149 -24.69 12.66 13.96
CA ALA A 149 -25.32 13.92 13.58
C ALA A 149 -24.99 14.36 12.15
N ARG A 150 -25.97 14.93 11.48
CA ARG A 150 -25.81 15.52 10.14
C ARG A 150 -25.27 16.93 10.22
N ALA A 151 -24.11 17.18 9.60
CA ALA A 151 -23.65 18.52 9.29
C ALA A 151 -24.27 19.06 8.00
N VAL A 152 -24.50 20.39 7.98
CA VAL A 152 -25.00 21.11 6.81
C VAL A 152 -23.84 21.75 6.05
N ASP A 153 -22.80 22.15 6.77
CA ASP A 153 -21.56 22.72 6.25
C ASP A 153 -20.36 22.27 7.10
N LEU A 154 -19.13 22.60 6.68
CA LEU A 154 -17.91 22.21 7.40
C LEU A 154 -17.82 22.83 8.79
N PHE A 155 -18.29 24.06 8.94
CA PHE A 155 -18.26 24.75 10.24
C PHE A 155 -19.21 24.11 11.25
N SER A 156 -20.41 23.72 10.81
CA SER A 156 -21.35 22.98 11.66
C SER A 156 -20.84 21.57 12.01
N ALA A 157 -20.00 20.98 11.16
CA ALA A 157 -19.39 19.69 11.47
C ALA A 157 -18.46 19.78 12.70
N ASP A 158 -17.59 20.77 12.75
CA ASP A 158 -16.69 20.99 13.88
C ASP A 158 -17.50 21.27 15.18
N GLN A 159 -18.54 22.09 15.08
CA GLN A 159 -19.41 22.38 16.23
C GLN A 159 -20.12 21.13 16.76
N LEU A 160 -20.60 20.26 15.90
CA LEU A 160 -21.26 19.01 16.32
C LEU A 160 -20.30 18.07 17.06
N VAL A 161 -19.04 17.98 16.60
CA VAL A 161 -17.98 17.22 17.30
C VAL A 161 -17.68 17.83 18.67
N ASP A 162 -17.52 19.14 18.76
CA ASP A 162 -17.21 19.86 20.00
C ASP A 162 -18.32 19.68 21.06
N HIS A 163 -19.58 19.50 20.63
CA HIS A 163 -20.73 19.27 21.51
C HIS A 163 -21.02 17.79 21.78
N GLY A 164 -20.16 16.88 21.29
CA GLY A 164 -20.17 15.47 21.67
C GLY A 164 -20.85 14.54 20.69
N ALA A 165 -21.07 14.92 19.44
CA ALA A 165 -21.44 13.95 18.40
C ALA A 165 -20.31 12.95 18.18
N ASP A 166 -20.60 11.67 18.26
CA ASP A 166 -19.58 10.61 18.09
C ASP A 166 -19.21 10.44 16.60
N VAL A 167 -20.17 10.64 15.71
CA VAL A 167 -19.97 10.62 14.25
C VAL A 167 -20.69 11.80 13.62
N VAL A 168 -20.01 12.51 12.73
CA VAL A 168 -20.61 13.58 11.96
C VAL A 168 -20.68 13.20 10.49
N LEU A 169 -21.89 13.21 9.94
CA LEU A 169 -22.14 12.95 8.53
C LEU A 169 -22.28 14.28 7.79
N TYR A 170 -21.47 14.49 6.76
CA TYR A 170 -21.61 15.60 5.83
C TYR A 170 -22.05 15.05 4.46
N PRO A 171 -23.37 14.97 4.19
CA PRO A 171 -23.92 14.25 3.02
C PRO A 171 -23.38 14.76 1.69
N GLN A 172 -23.17 16.08 1.56
CA GLN A 172 -22.64 16.67 0.33
C GLN A 172 -21.25 16.13 -0.01
N GLN A 173 -20.39 15.95 1.00
CA GLN A 173 -19.06 15.38 0.82
C GLN A 173 -19.15 13.90 0.46
N VAL A 174 -20.02 13.15 1.12
CA VAL A 174 -20.25 11.72 0.84
C VAL A 174 -20.72 11.53 -0.60
N VAL A 175 -21.71 12.32 -1.04
CA VAL A 175 -22.24 12.27 -2.41
C VAL A 175 -21.17 12.70 -3.42
N ALA A 176 -20.43 13.79 -3.16
CA ALA A 176 -19.36 14.26 -4.04
C ALA A 176 -18.27 13.18 -4.20
N LYS A 177 -17.84 12.59 -3.09
CA LYS A 177 -16.83 11.51 -3.09
C LYS A 177 -17.33 10.27 -3.85
N SER A 178 -18.60 9.89 -3.64
CA SER A 178 -19.23 8.79 -4.36
C SER A 178 -19.33 9.07 -5.86
N ALA A 179 -19.74 10.28 -6.25
CA ALA A 179 -19.84 10.67 -7.67
C ALA A 179 -18.46 10.65 -8.36
N VAL A 180 -17.42 11.15 -7.69
CA VAL A 180 -16.04 11.09 -8.22
C VAL A 180 -15.56 9.64 -8.35
N ASN A 181 -15.87 8.78 -7.38
CA ASN A 181 -15.52 7.35 -7.45
C ASN A 181 -16.22 6.68 -8.64
N HIS A 182 -17.53 6.94 -8.84
CA HIS A 182 -18.26 6.41 -9.99
C HIS A 182 -17.69 6.93 -11.32
N MET A 183 -17.30 8.22 -11.39
CA MET A 183 -16.64 8.78 -12.57
C MET A 183 -15.33 8.05 -12.87
N ASN A 184 -14.48 7.82 -11.85
CA ASN A 184 -13.22 7.12 -12.01
C ASN A 184 -13.41 5.68 -12.51
N ASN A 185 -14.43 4.97 -11.98
CA ASN A 185 -14.76 3.62 -12.43
C ASN A 185 -15.26 3.63 -13.90
N LEU A 186 -16.08 4.59 -14.30
CA LEU A 186 -16.51 4.73 -15.71
C LEU A 186 -15.34 5.01 -16.65
N VAL A 187 -14.37 5.85 -16.23
CA VAL A 187 -13.15 6.11 -17.02
C VAL A 187 -12.32 4.83 -17.13
N ALA A 188 -12.16 4.09 -16.05
CA ALA A 188 -11.42 2.83 -16.05
C ALA A 188 -12.08 1.78 -16.95
N SER A 189 -13.40 1.61 -16.86
CA SER A 189 -14.18 0.71 -17.71
C SER A 189 -14.05 1.07 -19.19
N ARG A 190 -14.16 2.36 -19.52
CA ARG A 190 -13.96 2.85 -20.90
C ARG A 190 -12.54 2.56 -21.39
N ASN A 191 -11.51 2.78 -20.57
CA ASN A 191 -10.13 2.50 -20.93
C ASN A 191 -9.91 1.00 -21.14
N ALA A 192 -10.41 0.16 -20.24
CA ALA A 192 -10.34 -1.30 -20.37
C ALA A 192 -11.00 -1.78 -21.67
N GLN A 193 -12.20 -1.32 -21.99
CA GLN A 193 -12.93 -1.66 -23.21
C GLN A 193 -12.19 -1.17 -24.48
N LYS A 194 -11.59 0.02 -24.44
CA LYS A 194 -10.78 0.54 -25.53
C LYS A 194 -9.55 -0.32 -25.78
N LEU A 195 -8.83 -0.70 -24.73
CA LEU A 195 -7.69 -1.63 -24.81
C LEU A 195 -8.12 -2.97 -25.38
N PHE A 196 -9.21 -3.55 -24.86
CA PHE A 196 -9.74 -4.82 -25.31
C PHE A 196 -10.12 -4.79 -26.79
N SER A 197 -10.81 -3.74 -27.22
CA SER A 197 -11.20 -3.56 -28.63
C SER A 197 -9.99 -3.41 -29.56
N LEU A 198 -8.94 -2.72 -29.10
CA LEU A 198 -7.70 -2.59 -29.84
C LEU A 198 -7.02 -3.96 -30.02
N LEU A 199 -6.83 -4.68 -28.92
CA LEU A 199 -6.20 -6.01 -28.92
C LEU A 199 -7.00 -7.04 -29.71
N SER A 200 -8.35 -6.95 -29.72
CA SER A 200 -9.20 -7.88 -30.48
C SER A 200 -9.08 -7.70 -32.00
N SER A 201 -8.65 -6.52 -32.45
CA SER A 201 -8.42 -6.23 -33.88
C SER A 201 -7.06 -6.69 -34.38
N TRP A 202 -6.15 -7.07 -33.47
CA TRP A 202 -4.76 -7.42 -33.81
C TRP A 202 -4.56 -8.93 -34.02
N SER A 203 -3.57 -9.24 -34.85
CA SER A 203 -3.07 -10.60 -35.05
C SER A 203 -1.55 -10.57 -35.22
N GLY A 204 -0.88 -11.67 -34.95
CA GLY A 204 0.58 -11.76 -34.98
C GLY A 204 1.19 -11.83 -33.59
N THR A 205 2.24 -11.04 -33.33
CA THR A 205 2.98 -11.07 -32.06
C THR A 205 3.01 -9.70 -31.40
N LEU A 206 2.62 -9.63 -30.12
CA LEU A 206 2.75 -8.48 -29.26
C LEU A 206 3.95 -8.67 -28.32
N GLY A 207 4.98 -7.85 -28.45
CA GLY A 207 6.06 -7.73 -27.48
C GLY A 207 5.62 -6.84 -26.32
N ILE A 208 5.56 -7.38 -25.12
CA ILE A 208 5.26 -6.65 -23.89
C ILE A 208 6.57 -6.40 -23.17
N ILE A 209 7.01 -5.16 -23.13
CA ILE A 209 8.33 -4.75 -22.66
C ILE A 209 8.17 -4.08 -21.30
N THR A 210 8.94 -4.58 -20.33
CA THR A 210 9.05 -4.00 -18.97
C THR A 210 10.23 -3.02 -18.91
N HIS A 211 10.35 -2.30 -17.79
CA HIS A 211 11.55 -1.52 -17.52
C HIS A 211 12.80 -2.42 -17.32
N LYS A 212 14.00 -1.81 -17.37
CA LYS A 212 15.28 -2.48 -17.14
C LYS A 212 15.38 -2.96 -15.69
N ASN A 213 15.81 -4.22 -15.49
CA ASN A 213 15.80 -4.92 -14.21
C ASN A 213 14.39 -5.00 -13.60
N PRO A 214 13.46 -5.70 -14.24
CA PRO A 214 12.05 -5.67 -13.90
C PRO A 214 11.78 -6.17 -12.48
N ASP A 215 10.89 -5.50 -11.84
CA ASP A 215 10.38 -5.83 -10.50
C ASP A 215 9.04 -6.60 -10.59
N PRO A 216 8.46 -7.00 -9.47
CA PRO A 216 7.20 -7.75 -9.47
C PRO A 216 6.02 -6.98 -10.05
N ASP A 217 6.00 -5.63 -9.96
CA ASP A 217 4.93 -4.83 -10.54
C ASP A 217 4.97 -4.88 -12.07
N ALA A 218 6.11 -4.59 -12.66
CA ALA A 218 6.32 -4.67 -14.11
C ALA A 218 6.02 -6.07 -14.66
N ILE A 219 6.52 -7.12 -13.97
CA ILE A 219 6.35 -8.51 -14.40
C ILE A 219 4.88 -8.95 -14.33
N SER A 220 4.19 -8.68 -13.22
CA SER A 220 2.78 -9.06 -13.05
C SER A 220 1.86 -8.30 -14.00
N SER A 221 2.17 -7.03 -14.26
CA SER A 221 1.47 -6.19 -15.24
C SER A 221 1.61 -6.73 -16.65
N ALA A 222 2.80 -7.20 -17.02
CA ALA A 222 3.02 -7.85 -18.31
C ALA A 222 2.24 -9.17 -18.45
N MET A 223 2.19 -9.98 -17.39
CA MET A 223 1.37 -11.20 -17.34
C MET A 223 -0.12 -10.89 -17.54
N ALA A 224 -0.62 -9.89 -16.84
CA ALA A 224 -2.02 -9.49 -16.95
C ALA A 224 -2.36 -8.95 -18.35
N LEU A 225 -1.49 -8.14 -18.95
CA LEU A 225 -1.68 -7.68 -20.33
C LEU A 225 -1.68 -8.84 -21.32
N SER A 226 -0.80 -9.83 -21.12
CA SER A 226 -0.77 -11.06 -21.92
C SER A 226 -2.08 -11.84 -21.80
N ALA A 227 -2.64 -11.97 -20.58
CA ALA A 227 -3.93 -12.62 -20.36
C ALA A 227 -5.09 -11.87 -21.02
N ILE A 228 -5.12 -10.54 -20.95
CA ILE A 228 -6.12 -9.71 -21.63
C ILE A 228 -6.00 -9.87 -23.15
N ALA A 229 -4.78 -9.84 -23.69
CA ALA A 229 -4.53 -9.97 -25.13
C ALA A 229 -4.99 -11.34 -25.67
N ALA A 230 -4.70 -12.41 -24.94
CA ALA A 230 -5.13 -13.76 -25.29
C ALA A 230 -6.67 -13.87 -25.35
N ASN A 231 -7.36 -13.31 -24.34
CA ASN A 231 -8.83 -13.30 -24.30
C ASN A 231 -9.43 -12.41 -25.41
N ALA A 232 -8.89 -11.19 -25.59
CA ALA A 232 -9.41 -10.24 -26.58
C ALA A 232 -9.28 -10.75 -28.02
N SER A 233 -8.14 -11.35 -28.37
CA SER A 233 -7.86 -11.80 -29.72
C SER A 233 -8.41 -13.20 -30.05
N GLY A 234 -8.92 -13.92 -29.04
CA GLY A 234 -9.30 -15.33 -29.21
C GLY A 234 -8.11 -16.21 -29.64
N GLY A 235 -6.91 -15.87 -29.16
CA GLY A 235 -5.66 -16.60 -29.44
C GLY A 235 -4.98 -16.25 -30.77
N LYS A 236 -5.46 -15.24 -31.52
CA LYS A 236 -4.84 -14.79 -32.78
C LYS A 236 -3.62 -13.91 -32.58
N LEU A 237 -3.47 -13.32 -31.41
CA LEU A 237 -2.34 -12.49 -31.00
C LEU A 237 -1.49 -13.25 -30.00
N ALA A 238 -0.31 -13.67 -30.42
CA ALA A 238 0.68 -14.26 -29.52
C ALA A 238 1.34 -13.14 -28.69
N THR A 239 1.75 -13.44 -27.47
CA THR A 239 2.42 -12.47 -26.60
C THR A 239 3.77 -12.97 -26.15
N ARG A 240 4.75 -12.06 -26.06
CA ARG A 240 6.09 -12.32 -25.53
C ARG A 240 6.38 -11.26 -24.47
N ILE A 241 6.74 -11.66 -23.26
CA ILE A 241 7.16 -10.76 -22.19
C ILE A 241 8.66 -10.56 -22.32
N LEU A 242 9.08 -9.33 -22.56
CA LEU A 242 10.46 -8.97 -22.88
C LEU A 242 11.05 -8.08 -21.78
N TYR A 243 12.30 -8.37 -21.40
CA TYR A 243 12.99 -7.60 -20.37
C TYR A 243 14.45 -7.34 -20.70
N GLU A 244 15.01 -6.31 -20.10
CA GLU A 244 16.43 -5.96 -20.16
C GLU A 244 17.07 -6.07 -18.78
N GLY A 245 18.40 -6.13 -18.75
CA GLY A 245 19.17 -6.22 -17.52
C GLY A 245 19.03 -7.58 -16.84
N ASN A 246 18.87 -7.57 -15.51
CA ASN A 246 18.79 -8.78 -14.69
C ASN A 246 17.53 -8.75 -13.82
N ILE A 247 16.93 -9.90 -13.59
CA ILE A 247 15.92 -10.04 -12.53
C ILE A 247 16.71 -10.04 -11.21
N GLY A 248 16.76 -8.86 -10.59
CA GLY A 248 17.46 -8.61 -9.33
C GLY A 248 16.76 -9.27 -8.16
N HIS A 249 17.32 -9.15 -6.96
CA HIS A 249 16.79 -9.68 -5.70
C HIS A 249 16.37 -11.15 -5.73
N GLN A 250 16.60 -11.85 -4.64
CA GLN A 250 16.28 -13.27 -4.53
C GLN A 250 14.76 -13.51 -4.60
N GLU A 251 13.99 -12.59 -4.04
CA GLU A 251 12.53 -12.59 -4.06
C GLU A 251 11.97 -12.52 -5.48
N ASN A 252 12.50 -11.63 -6.32
CA ASN A 252 12.04 -11.48 -7.71
C ASN A 252 12.36 -12.73 -8.54
N ARG A 253 13.53 -13.36 -8.28
CA ARG A 253 13.87 -14.64 -8.93
C ARG A 253 12.99 -15.78 -8.45
N ALA A 254 12.69 -15.84 -7.14
CA ALA A 254 11.76 -16.82 -6.59
C ALA A 254 10.36 -16.63 -7.18
N PHE A 255 9.89 -15.39 -7.26
CA PHE A 255 8.63 -15.01 -7.88
C PHE A 255 8.50 -15.52 -9.33
N VAL A 256 9.48 -15.22 -10.18
CA VAL A 256 9.48 -15.67 -11.58
C VAL A 256 9.53 -17.18 -11.69
N ASN A 257 10.37 -17.84 -10.90
CA ASN A 257 10.56 -19.29 -10.96
C ASN A 257 9.34 -20.07 -10.41
N LEU A 258 8.80 -19.67 -9.27
CA LEU A 258 7.69 -20.36 -8.63
C LEU A 258 6.37 -20.21 -9.40
N LEU A 259 6.17 -19.07 -10.03
CA LEU A 259 5.02 -18.86 -10.90
C LEU A 259 5.26 -19.33 -12.34
N GLU A 260 6.48 -19.83 -12.66
CA GLU A 260 6.86 -20.32 -13.99
C GLU A 260 6.64 -19.27 -15.09
N ILE A 261 6.99 -17.99 -14.80
CA ILE A 261 6.75 -16.88 -15.71
C ILE A 261 7.73 -16.97 -16.87
N LYS A 262 7.20 -17.09 -18.09
CA LYS A 262 8.01 -17.11 -19.31
C LYS A 262 8.37 -15.70 -19.72
N MET A 263 9.63 -15.35 -19.59
CA MET A 263 10.20 -14.07 -19.98
C MET A 263 11.43 -14.27 -20.86
N GLU A 264 11.62 -13.39 -21.82
CA GLU A 264 12.73 -13.44 -22.76
C GLU A 264 13.55 -12.17 -22.69
N ARG A 265 14.87 -12.28 -22.87
CA ARG A 265 15.70 -11.08 -22.97
C ARG A 265 15.40 -10.33 -24.25
N LEU A 266 15.20 -9.03 -24.13
CA LEU A 266 15.02 -8.16 -25.29
C LEU A 266 16.31 -8.15 -26.12
N THR A 267 16.20 -8.50 -27.42
CA THR A 267 17.26 -8.35 -28.42
C THR A 267 16.69 -7.69 -29.66
N PRO A 268 17.52 -7.07 -30.52
CA PRO A 268 17.04 -6.49 -31.76
C PRO A 268 16.30 -7.47 -32.68
N GLU A 269 16.72 -8.73 -32.68
CA GLU A 269 16.10 -9.79 -33.47
C GLU A 269 14.67 -10.08 -32.98
N ILE A 270 14.51 -10.26 -31.67
CA ILE A 270 13.21 -10.50 -31.05
C ILE A 270 12.28 -9.29 -31.23
N LEU A 271 12.83 -8.07 -31.12
CA LEU A 271 12.07 -6.86 -31.35
C LEU A 271 11.53 -6.79 -32.79
N GLY A 272 12.35 -7.22 -33.76
CA GLY A 272 11.97 -7.29 -35.18
C GLY A 272 10.91 -8.35 -35.52
N GLU A 273 10.72 -9.37 -34.66
CA GLU A 273 9.68 -10.39 -34.81
C GLU A 273 8.31 -9.92 -34.28
N CYS A 274 8.26 -8.84 -33.50
CA CYS A 274 7.02 -8.32 -32.91
C CYS A 274 6.29 -7.39 -33.89
N ASN A 275 5.02 -7.66 -34.13
CA ASN A 275 4.17 -6.79 -34.95
C ASN A 275 3.72 -5.53 -34.19
N TYR A 276 3.56 -5.66 -32.87
CA TYR A 276 3.12 -4.61 -31.97
C TYR A 276 3.98 -4.62 -30.71
N LEU A 277 4.14 -3.43 -30.10
CA LEU A 277 4.93 -3.26 -28.89
C LEU A 277 4.12 -2.55 -27.82
N ALA A 278 4.15 -3.09 -26.61
CA ALA A 278 3.58 -2.49 -25.41
C ALA A 278 4.67 -2.22 -24.38
N LEU A 279 4.63 -1.06 -23.74
CA LEU A 279 5.36 -0.77 -22.51
C LEU A 279 4.42 -0.91 -21.32
N VAL A 280 4.84 -1.65 -20.31
CA VAL A 280 4.16 -1.76 -19.03
C VAL A 280 5.12 -1.37 -17.91
N ASP A 281 4.63 -0.55 -17.00
CA ASP A 281 5.40 0.00 -15.90
C ASP A 281 6.64 0.79 -16.39
N CYS A 282 6.47 1.45 -17.52
CA CYS A 282 7.49 2.20 -18.19
C CYS A 282 6.87 3.25 -19.11
N VAL A 283 7.21 4.53 -18.91
CA VAL A 283 6.54 5.67 -19.55
C VAL A 283 6.87 5.85 -21.04
N ALA A 284 8.10 5.57 -21.46
CA ALA A 284 8.54 5.83 -22.83
C ALA A 284 9.83 5.06 -23.19
N PRO A 285 10.14 4.87 -24.49
CA PRO A 285 11.44 4.38 -24.92
C PRO A 285 12.59 5.26 -24.40
N GLY A 286 13.70 4.64 -24.01
CA GLY A 286 14.89 5.30 -23.45
C GLY A 286 14.74 5.77 -22.00
N MET A 287 13.57 5.57 -21.38
CA MET A 287 13.34 5.89 -19.98
C MET A 287 13.25 4.60 -19.17
N ASN A 288 14.28 4.32 -18.40
CA ASN A 288 14.44 3.06 -17.66
C ASN A 288 14.36 1.79 -18.54
N ASN A 289 14.68 1.92 -19.83
CA ASN A 289 14.87 0.86 -20.80
C ASN A 289 15.89 1.33 -21.85
N ASP A 290 16.55 0.41 -22.54
CA ASP A 290 17.59 0.72 -23.54
C ASP A 290 17.01 0.81 -24.97
N LEU A 291 15.67 0.94 -25.12
CA LEU A 291 15.03 1.10 -26.42
C LEU A 291 15.43 2.42 -27.08
N PRO A 292 15.67 2.44 -28.41
CA PRO A 292 15.81 3.68 -29.16
C PRO A 292 14.59 4.60 -28.98
N LEU A 293 14.82 5.91 -28.85
CA LEU A 293 13.75 6.89 -28.58
C LEU A 293 12.66 6.93 -29.68
N ASP A 294 12.98 6.51 -30.88
CA ASP A 294 12.08 6.46 -32.03
C ASP A 294 11.35 5.13 -32.20
N THR A 295 11.56 4.17 -31.27
CA THR A 295 10.87 2.87 -31.30
C THR A 295 9.36 3.09 -31.28
N PRO A 296 8.60 2.53 -32.24
CA PRO A 296 7.15 2.70 -32.31
C PRO A 296 6.47 1.85 -31.24
N ILE A 297 5.93 2.50 -30.24
CA ILE A 297 5.16 1.84 -29.16
C ILE A 297 3.67 2.03 -29.41
N ASN A 298 2.91 0.94 -29.41
CA ASN A 298 1.47 0.96 -29.63
C ASN A 298 0.68 1.15 -28.32
N ILE A 299 1.12 0.53 -27.23
CA ILE A 299 0.45 0.56 -25.92
C ILE A 299 1.44 1.03 -24.85
N VAL A 300 0.99 1.93 -23.97
CA VAL A 300 1.71 2.31 -22.74
C VAL A 300 0.72 2.27 -21.58
N ILE A 301 1.04 1.50 -20.54
CA ILE A 301 0.27 1.40 -19.29
C ILE A 301 1.26 1.56 -18.14
N ASP A 302 1.07 2.60 -17.31
CA ASP A 302 2.04 2.97 -16.31
C ASP A 302 1.41 3.77 -15.15
N HIS A 303 2.00 3.68 -13.97
CA HIS A 303 1.61 4.49 -12.82
C HIS A 303 2.61 5.62 -12.52
N HIS A 304 3.70 5.72 -13.24
CA HIS A 304 4.68 6.80 -13.05
C HIS A 304 4.22 8.13 -13.66
N SER A 305 4.77 9.25 -13.14
CA SER A 305 4.50 10.57 -13.69
C SER A 305 5.05 10.70 -15.11
N THR A 306 4.25 11.31 -15.97
CA THR A 306 4.65 11.62 -17.35
C THR A 306 5.16 13.05 -17.53
N GLU A 307 5.35 13.80 -16.46
CA GLU A 307 5.90 15.15 -16.51
C GLU A 307 7.33 15.14 -17.10
N GLY A 308 7.57 16.00 -18.05
CA GLY A 308 8.87 16.11 -18.73
C GLY A 308 9.19 14.97 -19.72
N VAL A 309 8.29 14.01 -19.91
CA VAL A 309 8.49 12.89 -20.84
C VAL A 309 8.30 13.34 -22.27
N VAL A 310 9.38 13.26 -23.07
CA VAL A 310 9.34 13.51 -24.52
C VAL A 310 9.07 12.20 -25.25
N ARG A 311 7.91 12.10 -25.90
CA ARG A 311 7.59 10.99 -26.81
C ARG A 311 7.69 11.46 -28.23
N LEU A 312 8.54 10.84 -29.03
CA LEU A 312 8.66 11.15 -30.46
C LEU A 312 7.44 10.68 -31.27
N ARG A 313 6.74 9.65 -30.75
CA ARG A 313 5.51 9.12 -31.35
C ARG A 313 4.42 8.93 -30.29
N LYS A 314 3.20 9.25 -30.64
CA LYS A 314 2.04 9.02 -29.77
C LYS A 314 1.60 7.55 -29.88
N PRO A 315 1.48 6.80 -28.78
CA PRO A 315 0.95 5.44 -28.80
C PRO A 315 -0.54 5.44 -29.18
N GLU A 316 -1.02 4.32 -29.71
CA GLU A 316 -2.44 4.11 -30.02
C GLU A 316 -3.27 4.03 -28.73
N TYR A 317 -2.67 3.48 -27.69
CA TYR A 317 -3.26 3.41 -26.36
C TYR A 317 -2.28 3.92 -25.30
N LEU A 318 -2.75 4.82 -24.44
CA LEU A 318 -1.99 5.38 -23.32
C LEU A 318 -2.90 5.46 -22.09
N ASP A 319 -2.51 4.80 -21.03
CA ASP A 319 -3.09 4.99 -19.71
C ASP A 319 -1.95 5.14 -18.67
N SER A 320 -1.83 6.34 -18.14
CA SER A 320 -0.84 6.68 -17.10
C SER A 320 -1.57 7.28 -15.92
N ARG A 321 -1.40 6.68 -14.72
CA ARG A 321 -2.15 7.04 -13.51
C ARG A 321 -1.21 7.26 -12.31
N PRO A 322 -0.58 8.44 -12.19
CA PRO A 322 0.42 8.70 -11.15
C PRO A 322 -0.12 8.68 -9.71
N ASN A 323 -1.43 8.66 -9.54
CA ASN A 323 -2.08 8.57 -8.23
C ASN A 323 -2.39 7.14 -7.77
N ILE A 324 -2.01 6.13 -8.54
CA ILE A 324 -2.12 4.71 -8.23
C ILE A 324 -0.74 4.21 -7.79
N GLY A 325 -0.70 3.35 -6.78
CA GLY A 325 0.55 2.89 -6.18
C GLY A 325 1.32 1.85 -7.00
N ALA A 326 0.65 1.16 -7.95
CA ALA A 326 1.24 0.12 -8.78
C ALA A 326 0.53 -0.02 -10.13
N THR A 327 1.26 -0.32 -11.20
CA THR A 327 0.69 -0.65 -12.52
C THR A 327 -0.15 -1.93 -12.46
N ALA A 328 0.20 -2.88 -11.59
CA ALA A 328 -0.58 -4.09 -11.31
C ALA A 328 -2.00 -3.77 -10.81
N SER A 329 -2.20 -2.65 -10.09
CA SER A 329 -3.53 -2.18 -9.72
C SER A 329 -4.35 -1.76 -10.94
N ILE A 330 -3.74 -1.06 -11.90
CA ILE A 330 -4.40 -0.66 -13.15
C ILE A 330 -4.84 -1.91 -13.93
N MET A 331 -3.94 -2.88 -14.04
CA MET A 331 -4.20 -4.15 -14.74
C MET A 331 -5.27 -5.00 -14.04
N THR A 332 -5.28 -5.02 -12.71
CA THR A 332 -6.32 -5.68 -11.91
C THR A 332 -7.69 -5.07 -12.20
N GLN A 333 -7.77 -3.75 -12.19
CA GLN A 333 -9.01 -3.05 -12.50
C GLN A 333 -9.49 -3.35 -13.93
N TYR A 334 -8.60 -3.46 -14.91
CA TYR A 334 -8.99 -3.86 -16.27
C TYR A 334 -9.59 -5.26 -16.32
N LEU A 335 -8.99 -6.21 -15.62
CA LEU A 335 -9.53 -7.59 -15.57
C LEU A 335 -10.91 -7.62 -14.92
N GLN A 336 -11.15 -6.81 -13.87
CA GLN A 336 -12.45 -6.66 -13.24
C GLN A 336 -13.49 -6.03 -14.19
N GLU A 337 -13.16 -4.89 -14.80
CA GLU A 337 -14.08 -4.15 -15.67
C GLU A 337 -14.44 -4.90 -16.97
N LEU A 338 -13.57 -5.79 -17.42
CA LEU A 338 -13.78 -6.66 -18.57
C LEU A 338 -14.45 -7.99 -18.19
N TYR A 339 -14.69 -8.23 -16.89
CA TYR A 339 -15.23 -9.50 -16.37
C TYR A 339 -14.45 -10.72 -16.84
N LEU A 340 -13.14 -10.60 -17.00
CA LEU A 340 -12.28 -11.69 -17.45
C LEU A 340 -11.96 -12.64 -16.30
N PRO A 341 -11.93 -13.96 -16.54
CA PRO A 341 -11.46 -14.91 -15.54
C PRO A 341 -9.98 -14.66 -15.25
N ILE A 342 -9.64 -14.57 -13.96
CA ILE A 342 -8.27 -14.37 -13.51
C ILE A 342 -7.70 -15.72 -13.09
N ASP A 343 -6.67 -16.19 -13.82
CA ASP A 343 -5.93 -17.37 -13.43
C ASP A 343 -5.23 -17.17 -12.07
N LYS A 344 -5.14 -18.24 -11.29
CA LYS A 344 -4.57 -18.21 -9.95
C LYS A 344 -3.13 -17.68 -9.92
N LYS A 345 -2.30 -18.00 -10.94
CA LYS A 345 -0.93 -17.48 -11.06
C LYS A 345 -0.93 -15.99 -11.36
N VAL A 346 -1.81 -15.51 -12.25
CA VAL A 346 -1.95 -14.08 -12.56
C VAL A 346 -2.45 -13.31 -11.33
N ALA A 347 -3.44 -13.85 -10.60
CA ALA A 347 -3.93 -13.23 -9.36
C ALA A 347 -2.81 -13.12 -8.30
N THR A 348 -2.04 -14.19 -8.12
CA THR A 348 -0.90 -14.23 -7.19
C THR A 348 0.18 -13.22 -7.59
N ALA A 349 0.48 -13.15 -8.89
CA ALA A 349 1.47 -12.21 -9.42
C ALA A 349 1.04 -10.76 -9.20
N LEU A 350 -0.20 -10.41 -9.56
CA LEU A 350 -0.72 -9.05 -9.40
C LEU A 350 -0.80 -8.62 -7.92
N PHE A 351 -1.26 -9.52 -7.04
CA PHE A 351 -1.28 -9.24 -5.61
C PHE A 351 0.13 -8.94 -5.08
N TYR A 352 1.12 -9.75 -5.47
CA TYR A 352 2.50 -9.54 -5.05
C TYR A 352 3.11 -8.29 -5.69
N GLY A 353 2.78 -7.95 -6.95
CA GLY A 353 3.20 -6.71 -7.62
C GLY A 353 2.71 -5.47 -6.87
N ILE A 354 1.40 -5.39 -6.55
CA ILE A 354 0.83 -4.28 -5.77
C ILE A 354 1.54 -4.14 -4.42
N ARG A 355 1.72 -5.26 -3.72
CA ARG A 355 2.36 -5.28 -2.39
C ARG A 355 3.82 -4.82 -2.43
N ALA A 356 4.58 -5.28 -3.43
CA ALA A 356 6.00 -4.98 -3.57
C ALA A 356 6.23 -3.49 -3.87
N ASP A 357 5.51 -2.91 -4.82
CA ASP A 357 5.72 -1.52 -5.22
C ASP A 357 5.17 -0.52 -4.18
N THR A 358 4.11 -0.88 -3.47
CA THR A 358 3.61 -0.11 -2.33
C THR A 358 4.38 -0.34 -1.03
N ARG A 359 5.50 -1.10 -1.07
CA ARG A 359 6.30 -1.49 0.11
C ARG A 359 5.42 -1.97 1.26
N GLU A 360 4.79 -3.11 1.08
CA GLU A 360 3.92 -3.70 2.10
C GLU A 360 2.73 -2.79 2.46
N PHE A 361 2.16 -2.08 1.48
CA PHE A 361 1.08 -1.11 1.68
C PHE A 361 1.44 0.10 2.56
N GLN A 362 2.72 0.50 2.58
CA GLN A 362 3.22 1.61 3.40
C GLN A 362 3.62 2.84 2.59
N ARG A 363 3.77 2.73 1.26
CA ARG A 363 4.27 3.82 0.42
C ARG A 363 3.40 4.01 -0.82
N ASN A 364 3.13 5.28 -1.19
CA ASN A 364 2.38 5.70 -2.39
C ASN A 364 1.04 4.96 -2.57
N LEU A 365 0.44 4.54 -1.46
CA LEU A 365 -0.74 3.70 -1.43
C LEU A 365 -1.99 4.51 -1.75
N SER A 366 -2.76 4.08 -2.73
CA SER A 366 -4.10 4.59 -3.01
C SER A 366 -5.17 3.65 -2.43
N PRO A 367 -6.39 4.15 -2.16
CA PRO A 367 -7.52 3.30 -1.77
C PRO A 367 -7.83 2.21 -2.81
N GLN A 368 -7.54 2.50 -4.10
CA GLN A 368 -7.75 1.55 -5.19
C GLN A 368 -6.78 0.36 -5.10
N ASP A 369 -5.53 0.58 -4.66
CA ASP A 369 -4.56 -0.50 -4.48
C ASP A 369 -5.02 -1.50 -3.41
N LEU A 370 -5.54 -1.00 -2.28
CA LEU A 370 -6.11 -1.85 -1.24
C LEU A 370 -7.36 -2.60 -1.72
N HIS A 371 -8.24 -1.93 -2.46
CA HIS A 371 -9.43 -2.57 -3.03
C HIS A 371 -9.04 -3.71 -3.99
N ASN A 372 -8.09 -3.45 -4.89
CA ASN A 372 -7.59 -4.45 -5.85
C ASN A 372 -6.86 -5.59 -5.15
N ALA A 373 -6.04 -5.31 -4.14
CA ALA A 373 -5.38 -6.33 -3.35
C ALA A 373 -6.39 -7.22 -2.59
N ALA A 374 -7.42 -6.62 -1.98
CA ALA A 374 -8.50 -7.36 -1.31
C ALA A 374 -9.28 -8.26 -2.29
N TYR A 375 -9.52 -7.79 -3.51
CA TYR A 375 -10.15 -8.58 -4.57
C TYR A 375 -9.29 -9.75 -5.03
N LEU A 376 -7.97 -9.55 -5.21
CA LEU A 376 -7.04 -10.57 -5.67
C LEU A 376 -6.71 -11.62 -4.62
N LEU A 377 -6.72 -11.28 -3.34
CA LEU A 377 -6.30 -12.15 -2.24
C LEU A 377 -7.02 -13.52 -2.22
N PRO A 378 -8.37 -13.60 -2.32
CA PRO A 378 -9.08 -14.88 -2.37
C PRO A 378 -8.81 -15.69 -3.65
N LEU A 379 -8.39 -15.04 -4.74
CA LEU A 379 -8.07 -15.67 -6.03
C LEU A 379 -6.61 -16.14 -6.08
N SER A 380 -5.75 -15.65 -5.18
CA SER A 380 -4.32 -15.91 -5.14
C SER A 380 -3.97 -17.26 -4.51
N ASP A 381 -2.78 -17.76 -4.79
CA ASP A 381 -2.18 -18.90 -4.09
C ASP A 381 -1.43 -18.42 -2.84
N ARG A 382 -2.06 -18.57 -1.67
CA ARG A 382 -1.47 -18.14 -0.39
C ARG A 382 -0.16 -18.86 -0.08
N SER A 383 -0.07 -20.15 -0.39
CA SER A 383 1.14 -20.93 -0.11
C SER A 383 2.32 -20.46 -0.97
N LEU A 384 2.07 -20.13 -2.24
CA LEU A 384 3.10 -19.53 -3.10
C LEU A 384 3.49 -18.13 -2.63
N LEU A 385 2.53 -17.31 -2.20
CA LEU A 385 2.82 -15.98 -1.64
C LEU A 385 3.72 -16.08 -0.41
N GLU A 386 3.43 -16.98 0.53
CA GLU A 386 4.27 -17.20 1.71
C GLU A 386 5.72 -17.55 1.35
N VAL A 387 5.92 -18.44 0.36
CA VAL A 387 7.27 -18.83 -0.10
C VAL A 387 7.98 -17.70 -0.82
N ILE A 388 7.26 -16.91 -1.66
CA ILE A 388 7.83 -15.76 -2.37
C ILE A 388 8.25 -14.68 -1.37
N MET A 389 7.42 -14.41 -0.37
CA MET A 389 7.62 -13.36 0.62
C MET A 389 8.67 -13.69 1.69
N ALA A 390 8.98 -14.96 1.87
CA ALA A 390 10.02 -15.44 2.79
C ALA A 390 11.04 -16.29 2.04
N PRO A 391 11.76 -15.72 1.06
CA PRO A 391 12.76 -16.47 0.31
C PRO A 391 13.85 -16.95 1.26
N SER A 392 14.33 -18.18 1.02
CA SER A 392 15.46 -18.70 1.77
C SER A 392 16.69 -17.82 1.54
N VAL A 393 17.28 -17.34 2.62
CA VAL A 393 18.51 -16.56 2.56
C VAL A 393 19.67 -17.50 2.17
N SER A 394 20.48 -17.12 1.19
CA SER A 394 21.65 -17.91 0.83
C SER A 394 22.68 -17.91 1.97
N GLN A 395 23.45 -18.98 2.11
CA GLN A 395 24.53 -19.03 3.09
C GLN A 395 25.48 -17.84 2.95
N GLU A 396 25.80 -17.47 1.71
CA GLU A 396 26.68 -16.32 1.43
C GLU A 396 26.06 -14.99 1.89
N THR A 397 24.76 -14.78 1.69
CA THR A 397 24.07 -13.57 2.22
C THR A 397 24.09 -13.58 3.75
N LEU A 398 23.92 -14.74 4.38
CA LEU A 398 23.98 -14.89 5.83
C LEU A 398 25.38 -14.58 6.36
N ASP A 399 26.44 -15.04 5.68
CA ASP A 399 27.83 -14.76 6.03
C ASP A 399 28.14 -13.25 5.92
N VAL A 400 27.71 -12.61 4.82
CA VAL A 400 27.83 -11.15 4.63
C VAL A 400 27.10 -10.39 5.72
N LEU A 401 25.90 -10.81 6.07
CA LEU A 401 25.12 -10.21 7.15
C LEU A 401 25.84 -10.40 8.51
N GLY A 402 26.41 -11.57 8.76
CA GLY A 402 27.20 -11.85 9.94
C GLY A 402 28.39 -10.89 10.06
N HIS A 403 29.16 -10.69 8.97
CA HIS A 403 30.22 -9.70 8.92
C HIS A 403 29.70 -8.27 9.14
N ALA A 404 28.58 -7.93 8.51
CA ALA A 404 27.97 -6.61 8.64
C ALA A 404 27.55 -6.31 10.09
N ILE A 405 27.04 -7.30 10.81
CA ILE A 405 26.68 -7.17 12.23
C ILE A 405 27.94 -7.00 13.11
N VAL A 406 28.99 -7.79 12.88
CA VAL A 406 30.22 -7.77 13.69
C VAL A 406 30.99 -6.47 13.48
N ASN A 407 31.13 -6.04 12.24
CA ASN A 407 31.96 -4.89 11.86
C ASN A 407 31.20 -3.55 11.85
N ARG A 408 29.98 -3.50 12.41
CA ARG A 408 29.21 -2.27 12.44
C ARG A 408 29.79 -1.22 13.38
N GLU A 409 29.83 -0.01 12.89
CA GLU A 409 30.12 1.19 13.68
C GLU A 409 28.95 2.14 13.60
N VAL A 410 28.48 2.65 14.73
CA VAL A 410 27.36 3.63 14.78
C VAL A 410 27.89 4.95 15.32
N ARG A 411 27.75 6.02 14.52
CA ARG A 411 28.15 7.38 14.88
C ARG A 411 26.99 8.34 14.56
N HIS A 412 26.46 9.02 15.57
CA HIS A 412 25.39 10.03 15.41
C HIS A 412 24.14 9.56 14.60
N GLY A 413 23.77 8.28 14.74
CA GLY A 413 22.65 7.70 14.00
C GLY A 413 23.00 7.18 12.61
N TYR A 414 24.24 7.32 12.16
CA TYR A 414 24.80 6.70 10.94
C TYR A 414 25.51 5.41 11.29
N LEU A 415 25.15 4.33 10.62
CA LEU A 415 25.79 3.04 10.74
C LEU A 415 26.65 2.77 9.52
N PHE A 416 27.91 2.41 9.74
CA PHE A 416 28.86 1.97 8.72
C PHE A 416 29.26 0.53 8.98
N SER A 417 29.40 -0.29 7.93
CA SER A 417 29.90 -1.65 8.08
C SER A 417 30.66 -2.15 6.88
N ASN A 418 31.87 -2.63 7.13
CA ASN A 418 32.74 -3.29 6.17
C ASN A 418 32.48 -4.80 6.16
N VAL A 419 32.06 -5.36 5.03
CA VAL A 419 31.80 -6.79 4.87
C VAL A 419 32.91 -7.53 4.12
N GLY A 420 34.01 -6.84 3.82
CA GLY A 420 35.15 -7.44 3.14
C GLY A 420 34.88 -7.86 1.71
N TYR A 421 35.46 -8.99 1.29
CA TYR A 421 35.22 -9.53 -0.05
C TYR A 421 33.87 -10.25 -0.16
N VAL A 422 33.12 -9.90 -1.17
CA VAL A 422 31.77 -10.43 -1.42
C VAL A 422 31.65 -10.92 -2.87
N ARG A 423 31.25 -12.18 -3.05
CA ARG A 423 30.98 -12.75 -4.37
C ARG A 423 29.64 -12.28 -4.93
N ASN A 424 28.61 -12.33 -4.08
CA ASN A 424 27.27 -11.90 -4.45
C ASN A 424 27.04 -10.44 -4.05
N ARG A 425 27.13 -9.54 -5.02
CA ARG A 425 26.93 -8.10 -4.81
C ARG A 425 25.58 -7.77 -4.14
N ASP A 426 24.53 -8.56 -4.41
CA ASP A 426 23.18 -8.32 -3.90
C ASP A 426 23.04 -8.56 -2.38
N ALA A 427 24.03 -9.20 -1.75
CA ALA A 427 24.05 -9.37 -0.29
C ALA A 427 24.36 -8.06 0.47
N ILE A 428 25.07 -7.11 -0.15
CA ILE A 428 25.42 -5.82 0.46
C ILE A 428 24.17 -4.97 0.75
N PRO A 429 23.27 -4.70 -0.23
CA PRO A 429 22.05 -3.97 0.05
C PRO A 429 21.10 -4.69 1.03
N GLN A 430 21.04 -6.03 1.01
CA GLN A 430 20.23 -6.79 1.97
C GLN A 430 20.73 -6.61 3.41
N ALA A 431 22.05 -6.61 3.61
CA ALA A 431 22.65 -6.31 4.91
C ALA A 431 22.36 -4.86 5.35
N ALA A 432 22.40 -3.89 4.43
CA ALA A 432 22.08 -2.50 4.74
C ALA A 432 20.59 -2.33 5.13
N ASP A 433 19.66 -3.00 4.43
CA ASP A 433 18.24 -2.99 4.75
C ASP A 433 17.97 -3.56 6.16
N MET A 434 18.68 -4.63 6.53
CA MET A 434 18.54 -5.23 7.86
C MET A 434 19.12 -4.36 8.97
N LEU A 435 20.33 -3.82 8.77
CA LEU A 435 20.99 -2.96 9.75
C LEU A 435 20.31 -1.61 9.95
N LEU A 436 19.58 -1.13 8.96
CA LEU A 436 18.75 0.07 9.10
C LEU A 436 17.67 -0.10 10.18
N ASN A 437 17.25 -1.32 10.51
CA ASN A 437 16.25 -1.58 11.54
C ASN A 437 16.79 -1.55 12.98
N LEU A 438 18.10 -1.33 13.14
CA LEU A 438 18.70 -1.15 14.45
C LEU A 438 18.18 0.14 15.12
N GLU A 439 17.85 0.05 16.41
CA GLU A 439 17.43 1.21 17.21
C GLU A 439 18.51 2.30 17.20
N GLY A 440 18.09 3.56 17.04
CA GLY A 440 18.99 4.71 16.98
C GLY A 440 19.70 4.89 15.63
N VAL A 441 19.49 4.03 14.63
CA VAL A 441 20.04 4.17 13.29
C VAL A 441 19.04 4.83 12.35
N SER A 442 19.43 5.94 11.75
CA SER A 442 18.67 6.65 10.71
C SER A 442 19.18 6.36 9.31
N THR A 443 20.48 6.07 9.17
CA THR A 443 21.12 5.74 7.89
C THR A 443 22.09 4.59 8.08
N ALA A 444 22.01 3.54 7.26
CA ALA A 444 22.91 2.41 7.25
C ALA A 444 23.67 2.34 5.93
N MET A 445 25.00 2.23 6.00
CA MET A 445 25.91 2.08 4.87
C MET A 445 26.72 0.81 5.02
N VAL A 446 26.51 -0.14 4.13
CA VAL A 446 27.27 -1.38 4.06
C VAL A 446 28.10 -1.37 2.80
N TYR A 447 29.38 -1.71 2.93
CA TYR A 447 30.31 -1.68 1.80
C TYR A 447 31.25 -2.89 1.82
N GLY A 448 31.65 -3.27 0.62
CA GLY A 448 32.55 -4.40 0.41
C GLY A 448 33.20 -4.35 -0.96
N ILE A 449 34.09 -5.30 -1.21
CA ILE A 449 34.82 -5.43 -2.47
C ILE A 449 34.36 -6.68 -3.21
N THR A 450 34.05 -6.54 -4.48
CA THR A 450 33.72 -7.63 -5.39
C THR A 450 34.91 -7.94 -6.31
N ASP A 451 34.76 -8.84 -7.28
CA ASP A 451 35.82 -9.10 -8.28
C ASP A 451 36.12 -7.91 -9.18
N THR A 452 35.14 -7.03 -9.41
CA THR A 452 35.23 -5.96 -10.38
C THR A 452 35.18 -4.56 -9.80
N SER A 453 34.67 -4.39 -8.58
CA SER A 453 34.42 -3.07 -8.00
C SER A 453 34.38 -3.08 -6.47
N ILE A 454 34.67 -1.92 -5.87
CA ILE A 454 34.22 -1.60 -4.52
C ILE A 454 32.76 -1.15 -4.62
N THR A 455 31.91 -1.72 -3.81
CA THR A 455 30.47 -1.43 -3.81
C THR A 455 30.03 -1.00 -2.41
N LEU A 456 29.24 0.08 -2.34
CA LEU A 456 28.61 0.53 -1.11
C LEU A 456 27.11 0.67 -1.38
N SER A 457 26.29 0.24 -0.43
CA SER A 457 24.86 0.45 -0.42
C SER A 457 24.47 1.26 0.81
N ALA A 458 23.76 2.35 0.59
CA ALA A 458 23.19 3.20 1.64
C ALA A 458 21.67 3.05 1.69
N ARG A 459 21.13 3.03 2.93
CA ARG A 459 19.72 3.02 3.24
C ARG A 459 19.42 4.11 4.26
N ASN A 460 18.33 4.84 4.09
CA ASN A 460 18.01 6.01 4.90
C ASN A 460 16.52 6.07 5.29
N LYS A 461 16.24 6.40 6.56
CA LYS A 461 14.90 6.67 7.10
C LYS A 461 14.69 8.16 7.39
N ASP A 462 15.74 8.97 7.45
CA ASP A 462 15.63 10.39 7.76
C ASP A 462 15.06 11.15 6.55
N ILE A 463 13.84 11.66 6.69
CA ILE A 463 13.15 12.40 5.62
C ILE A 463 13.82 13.73 5.26
N ARG A 464 14.71 14.26 6.13
CA ARG A 464 15.45 15.51 5.92
C ARG A 464 16.69 15.32 5.04
N LEU A 465 17.12 14.06 4.84
CA LEU A 465 18.32 13.70 4.11
C LEU A 465 17.95 13.01 2.79
N HIS A 466 18.35 13.60 1.67
CA HIS A 466 18.30 12.92 0.37
C HIS A 466 19.62 12.17 0.14
N VAL A 467 19.68 10.90 0.60
CA VAL A 467 20.93 10.12 0.62
C VAL A 467 21.55 9.96 -0.78
N GLY A 468 20.73 9.93 -1.84
CA GLY A 468 21.21 9.84 -3.23
C GLY A 468 22.04 11.06 -3.65
N ASP A 469 21.59 12.26 -3.29
CA ASP A 469 22.29 13.51 -3.63
C ASP A 469 23.60 13.63 -2.82
N VAL A 470 23.53 13.31 -1.52
CA VAL A 470 24.73 13.32 -0.66
C VAL A 470 25.79 12.32 -1.17
N MET A 471 25.36 11.12 -1.54
CA MET A 471 26.24 10.11 -2.14
C MET A 471 26.87 10.61 -3.45
N LYS A 472 26.06 11.22 -4.32
CA LYS A 472 26.56 11.79 -5.58
C LYS A 472 27.59 12.89 -5.32
N GLU A 473 27.33 13.80 -4.40
CA GLU A 473 28.25 14.89 -4.04
C GLU A 473 29.52 14.36 -3.40
N ALA A 474 29.41 13.44 -2.45
CA ALA A 474 30.55 12.88 -1.72
C ALA A 474 31.54 12.11 -2.62
N PHE A 475 31.02 11.45 -3.67
CA PHE A 475 31.82 10.52 -4.48
C PHE A 475 32.12 11.01 -5.90
N SER A 476 31.53 12.12 -6.35
CA SER A 476 31.83 12.70 -7.66
C SER A 476 33.30 13.02 -7.92
N PRO A 477 34.15 13.31 -6.90
CA PRO A 477 35.57 13.56 -7.12
C PRO A 477 36.38 12.30 -7.47
N ILE A 478 35.84 11.07 -7.25
CA ILE A 478 36.58 9.84 -7.50
C ILE A 478 36.51 9.44 -8.97
N PRO A 479 37.64 9.40 -9.71
CA PRO A 479 37.64 9.04 -11.12
C PRO A 479 37.05 7.64 -11.37
N GLY A 480 36.06 7.55 -12.26
CA GLY A 480 35.40 6.30 -12.63
C GLY A 480 34.36 5.80 -11.62
N ALA A 481 34.17 6.49 -10.50
CA ALA A 481 33.10 6.15 -9.56
C ALA A 481 31.73 6.50 -10.15
N SER A 482 30.75 5.63 -9.88
CA SER A 482 29.34 5.86 -10.13
C SER A 482 28.60 5.87 -8.80
N ALA A 483 28.00 7.00 -8.43
CA ALA A 483 27.25 7.17 -7.18
C ALA A 483 25.94 7.89 -7.43
N GLY A 484 24.91 7.52 -6.67
CA GLY A 484 23.60 8.16 -6.72
C GLY A 484 22.48 7.27 -6.19
N GLY A 485 21.26 7.76 -6.31
CA GLY A 485 20.08 7.07 -5.83
C GLY A 485 18.92 8.02 -5.56
N HIS A 486 18.06 7.60 -4.63
CA HIS A 486 16.87 8.32 -4.19
C HIS A 486 17.03 8.84 -2.76
N ALA A 487 16.01 9.49 -2.23
CA ALA A 487 16.03 10.00 -0.85
C ALA A 487 16.26 8.90 0.21
N THR A 488 15.75 7.68 -0.03
CA THR A 488 15.79 6.59 0.94
C THR A 488 16.84 5.52 0.66
N MET A 489 17.44 5.49 -0.54
CA MET A 489 18.44 4.51 -0.93
C MET A 489 19.43 5.06 -1.94
N ALA A 490 20.68 4.68 -1.80
CA ALA A 490 21.74 5.04 -2.74
C ALA A 490 22.78 3.94 -2.87
N ALA A 491 23.52 3.97 -3.96
CA ALA A 491 24.62 3.05 -4.19
C ALA A 491 25.86 3.78 -4.72
N LEU A 492 27.02 3.19 -4.43
CA LEU A 492 28.30 3.57 -4.99
C LEU A 492 28.95 2.35 -5.65
N SER A 493 29.57 2.53 -6.79
CA SER A 493 30.44 1.54 -7.42
C SER A 493 31.73 2.21 -7.92
N ILE A 494 32.88 1.71 -7.47
CA ILE A 494 34.21 2.15 -7.87
C ILE A 494 34.91 0.99 -8.59
N PRO A 495 35.18 1.06 -9.89
CA PRO A 495 35.83 -0.02 -10.63
C PRO A 495 37.25 -0.29 -10.13
N LEU A 496 37.64 -1.56 -10.01
CA LEU A 496 38.96 -1.98 -9.54
C LEU A 496 40.07 -1.86 -10.60
N ASN A 497 39.75 -1.62 -11.86
CA ASN A 497 40.74 -1.47 -12.94
C ASN A 497 41.74 -0.34 -12.68
N ALA A 498 41.32 0.72 -11.98
CA ALA A 498 42.18 1.82 -11.57
C ALA A 498 43.21 1.43 -10.48
N PHE A 499 43.01 0.29 -9.79
CA PHE A 499 43.79 -0.17 -8.65
C PHE A 499 44.44 -1.53 -8.89
N SER A 500 44.70 -1.91 -10.14
CA SER A 500 45.19 -3.24 -10.55
C SER A 500 46.55 -3.62 -9.95
N LEU A 501 47.32 -2.65 -9.45
CA LEU A 501 48.64 -2.87 -8.81
C LEU A 501 48.56 -3.24 -7.33
N VAL A 502 47.40 -3.07 -6.67
CA VAL A 502 47.21 -3.33 -5.26
C VAL A 502 46.84 -4.80 -5.05
N LYS A 503 47.70 -5.57 -4.37
CA LYS A 503 47.49 -7.01 -4.14
C LYS A 503 46.55 -7.30 -2.95
N ASN A 504 46.60 -6.45 -1.92
CA ASN A 504 45.79 -6.63 -0.71
C ASN A 504 44.48 -5.87 -0.87
N LYS A 505 43.39 -6.61 -1.13
CA LYS A 505 42.06 -6.04 -1.38
C LYS A 505 41.44 -5.42 -0.11
N ASP A 506 41.72 -5.94 1.06
CA ASP A 506 41.17 -5.43 2.33
C ASP A 506 41.83 -4.10 2.72
N GLU A 507 43.13 -3.98 2.54
CA GLU A 507 43.82 -2.70 2.73
C GLU A 507 43.36 -1.65 1.73
N LEU A 508 43.15 -2.04 0.45
CA LEU A 508 42.62 -1.16 -0.57
C LEU A 508 41.24 -0.64 -0.18
N LEU A 509 40.36 -1.52 0.30
CA LEU A 509 38.99 -1.17 0.70
C LEU A 509 39.02 -0.11 1.81
N ASN A 510 39.82 -0.32 2.87
CA ASN A 510 39.95 0.62 3.98
C ASN A 510 40.55 1.97 3.52
N MET A 511 41.62 1.94 2.72
CA MET A 511 42.26 3.17 2.19
C MET A 511 41.31 4.04 1.34
N ILE A 512 40.36 3.43 0.63
CA ILE A 512 39.43 4.18 -0.22
C ILE A 512 38.21 4.63 0.57
N ILE A 513 37.72 3.79 1.47
CA ILE A 513 36.46 4.04 2.16
C ILE A 513 36.57 5.06 3.29
N ASP A 514 37.65 5.09 4.04
CA ASP A 514 37.82 6.02 5.16
C ASP A 514 37.74 7.50 4.73
N PRO A 515 38.44 7.97 3.69
CA PRO A 515 38.26 9.33 3.19
C PRO A 515 36.85 9.62 2.67
N VAL A 516 36.21 8.59 2.16
CA VAL A 516 34.88 8.64 1.60
C VAL A 516 33.83 8.83 2.68
N LEU A 517 33.92 8.06 3.77
CA LEU A 517 33.02 8.18 4.91
C LEU A 517 33.24 9.53 5.62
N SER A 518 34.47 9.97 5.78
CA SER A 518 34.77 11.30 6.33
C SER A 518 34.17 12.42 5.48
N ASN A 519 34.23 12.32 4.14
CA ASN A 519 33.61 13.30 3.25
C ASN A 519 32.08 13.27 3.33
N PHE A 520 31.50 12.07 3.41
CA PHE A 520 30.05 11.93 3.62
C PHE A 520 29.62 12.59 4.94
N MET A 521 30.31 12.30 6.05
CA MET A 521 30.03 12.87 7.36
C MET A 521 30.13 14.39 7.36
N ARG A 522 31.14 14.94 6.68
CA ARG A 522 31.29 16.39 6.50
C ARG A 522 30.12 17.03 5.75
N ILE A 523 29.61 16.40 4.69
CA ILE A 523 28.49 16.91 3.89
C ILE A 523 27.18 16.89 4.70
N VAL A 524 26.97 15.88 5.53
CA VAL A 524 25.80 15.81 6.43
C VAL A 524 25.94 16.67 7.69
N GLY A 525 27.01 17.49 7.79
CA GLY A 525 27.21 18.46 8.86
C GLY A 525 27.74 17.87 10.17
N ILE A 526 28.30 16.67 10.15
CA ILE A 526 28.95 16.04 11.29
C ILE A 526 30.46 16.20 11.09
N SER A 527 31.05 17.22 11.67
CA SER A 527 32.51 17.36 11.72
C SER A 527 33.06 16.37 12.75
N GLU A 528 34.21 15.75 12.44
CA GLU A 528 35.06 15.12 13.45
C GLU A 528 35.64 16.23 14.34
N ALA A 529 34.82 16.75 15.26
CA ALA A 529 35.27 17.66 16.28
C ALA A 529 35.82 16.82 17.43
N GLU A 530 37.12 16.89 17.58
CA GLU A 530 37.93 16.70 18.79
C GLU A 530 37.81 15.34 19.52
N GLY A 531 38.95 14.71 19.57
CA GLY A 531 39.22 13.47 20.25
C GLY A 531 38.67 13.44 21.68
N ASP A 532 38.22 12.30 22.07
CA ASP A 532 38.11 11.89 23.46
C ASP A 532 39.46 12.16 24.21
N GLU A 533 39.52 13.28 24.90
CA GLU A 533 40.31 13.43 26.12
C GLU A 533 39.33 13.37 27.30
N SER A 534 39.06 12.18 27.82
CA SER A 534 38.93 11.92 29.26
C SER A 534 38.50 10.48 29.51
#